data_e5d3c597508747d37623e9f7fe4c8f3a
#
_entry.id   e5d3c597508747d37623e9f7fe4c8f3a
#
_cell.length_a   1.000
_cell.length_b   1.000
_cell.length_c   1.000
_cell.angle_alpha   90.00
_cell.angle_beta   90.00
_cell.angle_gamma   90.00
#
_symmetry.space_group_name_H-M   'P 1'
#
loop_
_entity.id
_entity.type
_entity.pdbx_description
1 polymer ?
#
loop_
_entity_poly.entity_id
_entity_poly.type
_entity_poly.pdbx_seq_one_letter_code
_entity_poly.pdbx_strand_id
1 'polypeptide(L)'
;EQTGIGFGLYGTPAESLCYRFARIDKERFGTIEDVTDKGYYTNSYHVDVREKIDAFSKFQFESQFQEISSGGAISYVEIPNMRNNLEALSEVVRYIYDNIQYAEFNTKSDYCHVCGWDGEITINDDNEWECPQCHNKDHSKMNVTRRTCGYLGENFWNVGKTKEIKARVLHL
;
A
#
# COMPACT_ATOMS: atom_id res chain seq x y z
N GLU A 1 -12.94 -10.27 -29.45
CA GLU A 1 -13.33 -11.07 -30.65
C GLU A 1 -13.50 -10.18 -31.90
N GLN A 2 -13.95 -8.91 -31.75
CA GLN A 2 -14.20 -8.00 -32.90
C GLN A 2 -12.93 -7.61 -33.67
N THR A 3 -11.76 -7.65 -33.05
CA THR A 3 -10.50 -7.22 -33.68
C THR A 3 -9.59 -8.37 -34.07
N GLY A 4 -9.83 -9.60 -33.61
CA GLY A 4 -8.95 -10.73 -33.75
C GLY A 4 -7.63 -10.62 -32.97
N ILE A 5 -7.48 -9.59 -32.13
CA ILE A 5 -6.28 -9.35 -31.31
C ILE A 5 -6.57 -9.86 -29.90
N GLY A 6 -5.61 -10.62 -29.31
CA GLY A 6 -5.65 -11.03 -27.93
C GLY A 6 -5.26 -9.85 -27.01
N PHE A 7 -6.07 -9.57 -26.00
CA PHE A 7 -5.81 -8.55 -24.98
C PHE A 7 -5.63 -9.21 -23.62
N GLY A 8 -4.64 -8.76 -22.86
CA GLY A 8 -4.48 -9.07 -21.44
C GLY A 8 -4.82 -7.83 -20.62
N LEU A 9 -5.65 -8.01 -19.60
CA LEU A 9 -5.88 -6.99 -18.57
C LEU A 9 -4.90 -7.22 -17.42
N TYR A 10 -4.29 -6.17 -16.90
CA TYR A 10 -3.55 -6.27 -15.65
C TYR A 10 -3.80 -5.07 -14.73
N GLY A 11 -3.72 -5.32 -13.43
CA GLY A 11 -3.82 -4.28 -12.40
C GLY A 11 -2.52 -3.47 -12.36
N THR A 12 -2.57 -2.25 -12.88
CA THR A 12 -1.35 -1.43 -13.03
C THR A 12 -0.96 -0.74 -11.72
N PRO A 13 0.29 -0.85 -11.30
CA PRO A 13 0.83 0.01 -10.26
C PRO A 13 1.04 1.42 -10.83
N ALA A 14 0.21 2.38 -10.40
CA ALA A 14 0.16 3.72 -10.98
C ALA A 14 0.52 4.81 -9.95
N GLU A 15 1.65 4.68 -9.30
CA GLU A 15 2.07 5.48 -8.14
C GLU A 15 2.00 6.98 -8.33
N SER A 16 2.71 7.49 -9.32
CA SER A 16 2.73 8.92 -9.61
C SER A 16 1.42 9.38 -10.26
N LEU A 17 0.71 8.50 -10.96
CA LEU A 17 -0.56 8.82 -11.61
C LEU A 17 -1.69 8.98 -10.60
N CYS A 18 -1.77 8.14 -9.57
CA CYS A 18 -2.76 8.26 -8.52
C CYS A 18 -2.74 9.63 -7.84
N TYR A 19 -1.55 10.16 -7.55
CA TYR A 19 -1.39 11.51 -7.02
C TYR A 19 -1.66 12.58 -8.06
N ARG A 20 -1.09 12.43 -9.26
CA ARG A 20 -1.17 13.43 -10.33
C ARG A 20 -2.61 13.66 -10.78
N PHE A 21 -3.37 12.60 -11.01
CA PHE A 21 -4.75 12.71 -11.45
C PHE A 21 -5.65 13.26 -10.34
N ALA A 22 -5.50 12.82 -9.08
CA ALA A 22 -6.26 13.38 -7.98
C ALA A 22 -6.04 14.89 -7.83
N ARG A 23 -4.82 15.38 -8.06
CA ARG A 23 -4.54 16.82 -8.06
C ARG A 23 -5.21 17.54 -9.21
N ILE A 24 -5.08 17.03 -10.43
CA ILE A 24 -5.69 17.64 -11.64
C ILE A 24 -7.21 17.67 -11.51
N ASP A 25 -7.81 16.59 -11.04
CA ASP A 25 -9.26 16.51 -10.90
C ASP A 25 -9.77 17.43 -9.79
N LYS A 26 -9.03 17.56 -8.70
CA LYS A 26 -9.34 18.53 -7.65
C LYS A 26 -9.24 19.97 -8.15
N GLU A 27 -8.27 20.29 -8.98
CA GLU A 27 -8.13 21.61 -9.63
C GLU A 27 -9.30 21.89 -10.59
N ARG A 28 -9.79 20.87 -11.32
CA ARG A 28 -10.87 21.03 -12.31
C ARG A 28 -12.26 20.99 -11.72
N PHE A 29 -12.50 20.14 -10.75
CA PHE A 29 -13.85 19.80 -10.26
C PHE A 29 -14.05 20.18 -8.79
N GLY A 30 -13.03 20.67 -8.12
CA GLY A 30 -13.06 20.98 -6.69
C GLY A 30 -12.91 19.74 -5.81
N THR A 31 -13.20 19.94 -4.52
CA THR A 31 -13.16 18.83 -3.55
C THR A 31 -14.48 18.07 -3.61
N ILE A 32 -14.42 16.80 -3.98
CA ILE A 32 -15.54 15.85 -4.01
C ILE A 32 -15.23 14.81 -2.94
N GLU A 33 -16.15 14.65 -1.98
CA GLU A 33 -16.04 13.69 -0.88
C GLU A 33 -15.82 12.27 -1.42
N ASP A 34 -14.93 11.53 -0.77
CA ASP A 34 -14.49 10.18 -1.14
C ASP A 34 -13.86 10.03 -2.53
N VAL A 35 -13.72 11.10 -3.29
CA VAL A 35 -13.12 11.09 -4.63
C VAL A 35 -11.81 11.90 -4.66
N THR A 36 -11.88 13.23 -4.52
CA THR A 36 -10.71 14.12 -4.66
C THR A 36 -10.23 14.72 -3.35
N ASP A 37 -10.89 14.42 -2.25
CA ASP A 37 -10.64 14.98 -0.91
C ASP A 37 -9.29 14.55 -0.32
N LYS A 38 -8.91 13.30 -0.48
CA LYS A 38 -7.71 12.71 0.14
C LYS A 38 -6.39 13.05 -0.56
N GLY A 39 -6.43 13.60 -1.78
CA GLY A 39 -5.24 14.02 -2.54
C GLY A 39 -4.45 12.88 -3.19
N TYR A 40 -5.02 11.68 -3.24
CA TYR A 40 -4.56 10.52 -4.01
C TYR A 40 -5.76 9.65 -4.36
N TYR A 41 -5.63 8.84 -5.41
CA TYR A 41 -6.60 7.80 -5.74
C TYR A 41 -6.14 6.45 -5.20
N THR A 42 -7.09 5.62 -4.81
CA THR A 42 -6.84 4.21 -4.54
C THR A 42 -6.30 3.55 -5.81
N ASN A 43 -5.30 2.71 -5.66
CA ASN A 43 -4.62 2.13 -6.78
C ASN A 43 -5.40 0.92 -7.31
N SER A 44 -5.67 0.91 -8.62
CA SER A 44 -6.34 -0.21 -9.30
C SER A 44 -7.63 -0.65 -8.61
N TYR A 45 -7.82 -1.95 -8.38
CA TYR A 45 -8.98 -2.58 -7.75
C TYR A 45 -8.85 -2.74 -6.22
N HIS A 46 -7.77 -2.24 -5.64
CA HIS A 46 -7.51 -2.42 -4.21
C HIS A 46 -8.56 -1.75 -3.34
N VAL A 47 -8.82 -2.34 -2.18
CA VAL A 47 -9.58 -1.69 -1.12
C VAL A 47 -8.88 -0.40 -0.68
N ASP A 48 -9.64 0.64 -0.37
CA ASP A 48 -9.07 1.90 0.14
C ASP A 48 -8.21 1.62 1.39
N VAL A 49 -7.02 2.19 1.41
CA VAL A 49 -6.04 1.96 2.48
C VAL A 49 -6.50 2.39 3.87
N ARG A 50 -7.56 3.21 3.95
CA ARG A 50 -8.19 3.68 5.18
C ARG A 50 -9.28 2.73 5.68
N GLU A 51 -9.71 1.79 4.84
CA GLU A 51 -10.80 0.88 5.18
C GLU A 51 -10.35 -0.09 6.26
N LYS A 52 -11.12 -0.13 7.34
CA LYS A 52 -10.91 -1.09 8.44
C LYS A 52 -11.50 -2.44 8.06
N ILE A 53 -10.72 -3.23 7.38
CA ILE A 53 -11.09 -4.54 6.88
C ILE A 53 -10.01 -5.55 7.29
N ASP A 54 -10.40 -6.76 7.66
CA ASP A 54 -9.45 -7.83 7.93
C ASP A 54 -8.83 -8.39 6.64
N ALA A 55 -7.70 -9.08 6.78
CA ALA A 55 -6.94 -9.60 5.65
C ALA A 55 -7.74 -10.56 4.76
N PHE A 56 -8.57 -11.42 5.36
CA PHE A 56 -9.35 -12.40 4.63
C PHE A 56 -10.46 -11.75 3.80
N SER A 57 -11.21 -10.83 4.41
CA SER A 57 -12.25 -10.06 3.73
C SER A 57 -11.69 -9.20 2.60
N LYS A 58 -10.52 -8.58 2.83
CA LYS A 58 -9.80 -7.83 1.81
C LYS A 58 -9.41 -8.71 0.63
N PHE A 59 -8.78 -9.86 0.89
CA PHE A 59 -8.40 -10.81 -0.15
C PHE A 59 -9.61 -11.39 -0.89
N GLN A 60 -10.70 -11.68 -0.17
CA GLN A 60 -11.94 -12.16 -0.79
C GLN A 60 -12.51 -11.14 -1.79
N PHE A 61 -12.46 -9.86 -1.44
CA PHE A 61 -12.88 -8.80 -2.37
C PHE A 61 -11.93 -8.70 -3.57
N GLU A 62 -10.63 -8.69 -3.35
CA GLU A 62 -9.63 -8.46 -4.40
C GLU A 62 -9.41 -9.67 -5.32
N SER A 63 -9.64 -10.89 -4.84
CA SER A 63 -9.47 -12.13 -5.64
C SER A 63 -10.32 -12.15 -6.91
N GLN A 64 -11.52 -11.57 -6.87
CA GLN A 64 -12.42 -11.47 -8.00
C GLN A 64 -11.80 -10.72 -9.19
N PHE A 65 -10.97 -9.73 -8.90
CA PHE A 65 -10.29 -8.92 -9.92
C PHE A 65 -9.01 -9.59 -10.40
N GLN A 66 -8.35 -10.35 -9.55
CA GLN A 66 -7.16 -11.12 -9.97
C GLN A 66 -7.50 -12.18 -10.99
N GLU A 67 -8.62 -12.88 -10.84
CA GLU A 67 -9.07 -13.90 -11.76
C GLU A 67 -9.25 -13.37 -13.20
N ILE A 68 -9.78 -12.16 -13.35
CA ILE A 68 -9.99 -11.52 -14.66
C ILE A 68 -8.76 -10.78 -15.19
N SER A 69 -7.75 -10.56 -14.37
CA SER A 69 -6.52 -9.84 -14.71
C SER A 69 -5.48 -10.79 -15.30
N SER A 70 -5.73 -11.27 -16.51
CA SER A 70 -4.88 -12.25 -17.21
C SER A 70 -3.43 -11.78 -17.44
N GLY A 71 -3.16 -10.49 -17.38
CA GLY A 71 -1.83 -9.89 -17.47
C GLY A 71 -1.10 -9.78 -16.13
N GLY A 72 -1.77 -10.10 -15.03
CA GLY A 72 -1.24 -10.08 -13.67
C GLY A 72 -1.90 -9.03 -12.77
N ALA A 73 -1.89 -9.32 -11.50
CA ALA A 73 -2.40 -8.48 -10.44
C ALA A 73 -1.73 -8.85 -9.12
N ILE A 74 -1.56 -7.90 -8.23
CA ILE A 74 -0.93 -8.08 -6.92
C ILE A 74 -1.86 -7.53 -5.85
N SER A 75 -2.11 -8.30 -4.80
CA SER A 75 -2.79 -7.82 -3.59
C SER A 75 -1.78 -7.55 -2.49
N TYR A 76 -1.96 -6.46 -1.78
CA TYR A 76 -1.12 -6.07 -0.65
C TYR A 76 -1.90 -6.17 0.65
N VAL A 77 -1.27 -6.67 1.70
CA VAL A 77 -1.84 -6.70 3.03
C VAL A 77 -0.90 -6.09 4.04
N GLU A 78 -1.41 -5.14 4.81
CA GLU A 78 -0.69 -4.51 5.91
C GLU A 78 -0.83 -5.39 7.15
N ILE A 79 0.24 -6.05 7.56
CA ILE A 79 0.25 -6.90 8.75
C ILE A 79 1.33 -6.46 9.74
N PRO A 80 1.12 -6.65 11.04
CA PRO A 80 2.15 -6.38 12.04
C PRO A 80 3.30 -7.40 11.93
N ASN A 81 4.30 -7.24 12.75
CA ASN A 81 5.34 -8.25 12.87
C ASN A 81 4.76 -9.54 13.47
N MET A 82 4.65 -10.57 12.65
CA MET A 82 4.05 -11.86 13.02
C MET A 82 5.03 -12.88 13.61
N ARG A 83 6.25 -12.46 13.95
CA ARG A 83 7.30 -13.37 14.49
C ARG A 83 6.81 -14.24 15.66
N ASN A 84 5.95 -13.70 16.49
CA ASN A 84 5.43 -14.38 17.68
C ASN A 84 4.05 -15.00 17.48
N ASN A 85 3.52 -14.99 16.26
CA ASN A 85 2.22 -15.58 15.91
C ASN A 85 2.27 -16.25 14.54
N LEU A 86 3.08 -17.30 14.44
CA LEU A 86 3.28 -18.03 13.20
C LEU A 86 2.04 -18.82 12.77
N GLU A 87 1.18 -19.17 13.71
CA GLU A 87 -0.07 -19.86 13.42
C GLU A 87 -1.02 -18.96 12.62
N ALA A 88 -1.27 -17.74 13.07
CA ALA A 88 -2.08 -16.78 12.34
C ALA A 88 -1.44 -16.42 10.97
N LEU A 89 -0.12 -16.30 10.91
CA LEU A 89 0.58 -16.09 9.63
C LEU A 89 0.35 -17.27 8.67
N SER A 90 0.40 -18.50 9.17
CA SER A 90 0.18 -19.71 8.38
C SER A 90 -1.24 -19.76 7.80
N GLU A 91 -2.25 -19.34 8.59
CA GLU A 91 -3.64 -19.26 8.11
C GLU A 91 -3.79 -18.24 6.96
N VAL A 92 -3.18 -17.08 7.10
CA VAL A 92 -3.19 -16.06 6.04
C VAL A 92 -2.49 -16.58 4.78
N VAL A 93 -1.32 -17.21 4.91
CA VAL A 93 -0.57 -17.79 3.78
C VAL A 93 -1.38 -18.89 3.10
N ARG A 94 -2.05 -19.74 3.86
CA ARG A 94 -2.93 -20.78 3.31
C ARG A 94 -4.07 -20.19 2.50
N TYR A 95 -4.73 -19.16 3.07
CA TYR A 95 -5.81 -18.48 2.36
C TYR A 95 -5.33 -17.86 1.04
N ILE A 96 -4.16 -17.22 1.04
CA ILE A 96 -3.54 -16.68 -0.18
C ILE A 96 -3.32 -17.79 -1.20
N TYR A 97 -2.72 -18.90 -0.77
CA TYR A 97 -2.44 -20.04 -1.66
C TYR A 97 -3.70 -20.57 -2.36
N ASP A 98 -4.82 -20.61 -1.63
CA ASP A 98 -6.07 -21.16 -2.14
C ASP A 98 -6.87 -20.18 -3.01
N ASN A 99 -6.69 -18.86 -2.84
CA ASN A 99 -7.62 -17.87 -3.39
C ASN A 99 -6.96 -16.72 -4.17
N ILE A 100 -5.66 -16.50 -4.04
CA ILE A 100 -4.97 -15.31 -4.55
C ILE A 100 -3.83 -15.73 -5.46
N GLN A 101 -3.74 -15.17 -6.65
CA GLN A 101 -2.65 -15.50 -7.60
C GLN A 101 -1.31 -14.93 -7.16
N TYR A 102 -1.31 -13.69 -6.65
CA TYR A 102 -0.11 -13.05 -6.13
C TYR A 102 -0.47 -12.06 -5.01
N ALA A 103 0.12 -12.25 -3.86
CA ALA A 103 -0.01 -11.34 -2.73
C ALA A 103 1.35 -11.03 -2.10
N GLU A 104 1.44 -9.88 -1.48
CA GLU A 104 2.61 -9.43 -0.76
C GLU A 104 2.23 -8.88 0.62
N PHE A 105 3.03 -9.26 1.61
CA PHE A 105 2.94 -8.71 2.96
C PHE A 105 3.69 -7.39 3.04
N ASN A 106 3.04 -6.38 3.59
CA ASN A 106 3.65 -5.12 3.94
C ASN A 106 3.86 -5.07 5.44
N THR A 107 5.06 -5.42 5.85
CA THR A 107 5.50 -5.33 7.25
C THR A 107 6.41 -4.12 7.41
N LYS A 108 6.32 -3.46 8.56
CA LYS A 108 7.11 -2.28 8.86
C LYS A 108 8.32 -2.68 9.69
N SER A 109 9.48 -2.68 9.05
CA SER A 109 10.77 -3.04 9.66
C SER A 109 11.79 -1.97 9.26
N ASP A 110 11.73 -0.84 9.94
CA ASP A 110 12.57 0.30 9.68
C ASP A 110 13.67 0.40 10.73
N TYR A 111 14.72 1.17 10.44
CA TYR A 111 15.83 1.36 11.35
C TYR A 111 16.29 2.81 11.38
N CYS A 112 16.52 3.34 12.58
CA CYS A 112 17.10 4.66 12.80
C CYS A 112 18.57 4.54 13.23
N HIS A 113 19.48 5.01 12.41
CA HIS A 113 20.92 4.98 12.68
C HIS A 113 21.37 5.97 13.77
N VAL A 114 20.50 6.92 14.17
CA VAL A 114 20.83 7.89 15.23
C VAL A 114 20.71 7.28 16.62
N CYS A 115 19.63 6.53 16.87
CA CYS A 115 19.33 6.00 18.21
C CYS A 115 19.26 4.47 18.28
N GLY A 116 19.38 3.77 17.14
CA GLY A 116 19.28 2.32 17.08
C GLY A 116 17.83 1.79 17.13
N TRP A 117 16.82 2.64 16.92
CA TRP A 117 15.43 2.19 16.85
C TRP A 117 15.26 1.16 15.74
N ASP A 118 14.73 0.00 16.10
CA ASP A 118 14.35 -1.09 15.18
C ASP A 118 12.84 -1.29 15.31
N GLY A 119 12.11 -0.85 14.31
CA GLY A 119 10.65 -0.84 14.32
C GLY A 119 10.09 0.16 13.32
N GLU A 120 8.82 0.49 13.42
CA GLU A 120 8.16 1.43 12.51
C GLU A 120 8.68 2.87 12.71
N ILE A 121 9.18 3.48 11.64
CA ILE A 121 9.36 4.93 11.54
C ILE A 121 8.05 5.54 11.01
N THR A 122 7.57 6.55 11.69
CA THR A 122 6.23 7.12 11.45
C THR A 122 6.27 8.35 10.55
N ILE A 123 5.12 8.76 10.06
CA ILE A 123 4.93 10.01 9.34
C ILE A 123 4.16 10.96 10.27
N ASN A 124 4.78 12.09 10.63
CA ASN A 124 4.20 13.08 11.52
C ASN A 124 3.07 13.90 10.85
N ASP A 125 2.51 14.87 11.56
CA ASP A 125 1.39 15.68 11.05
C ASP A 125 1.77 16.63 9.92
N ASP A 126 3.05 16.96 9.82
CA ASP A 126 3.60 17.75 8.71
C ASP A 126 3.90 16.90 7.46
N ASN A 127 3.57 15.59 7.49
CA ASN A 127 3.89 14.58 6.47
C ASN A 127 5.38 14.35 6.28
N GLU A 128 6.17 14.48 7.33
CA GLU A 128 7.58 14.16 7.36
C GLU A 128 7.83 12.84 8.08
N TRP A 129 8.79 12.07 7.60
CA TRP A 129 9.23 10.85 8.26
C TRP A 129 10.02 11.19 9.53
N GLU A 130 9.63 10.57 10.63
CA GLU A 130 10.18 10.87 11.94
C GLU A 130 10.36 9.60 12.77
N CYS A 131 11.54 9.46 13.38
CA CYS A 131 11.79 8.37 14.31
C CYS A 131 10.97 8.57 15.60
N PRO A 132 10.16 7.59 16.03
CA PRO A 132 9.31 7.74 17.21
C PRO A 132 10.11 7.82 18.52
N GLN A 133 11.37 7.40 18.54
CA GLN A 133 12.18 7.40 19.74
C GLN A 133 13.02 8.68 19.90
N CYS A 134 13.70 9.14 18.85
CA CYS A 134 14.63 10.26 18.95
C CYS A 134 14.23 11.48 18.12
N HIS A 135 13.09 11.43 17.45
CA HIS A 135 12.56 12.48 16.60
C HIS A 135 13.49 12.88 15.43
N ASN A 136 14.42 12.01 15.07
CA ASN A 136 15.26 12.24 13.89
C ASN A 136 14.41 12.30 12.64
N LYS A 137 14.64 13.31 11.81
CA LYS A 137 13.98 13.53 10.51
C LYS A 137 14.98 13.49 9.34
N ASP A 138 16.26 13.28 9.65
CA ASP A 138 17.29 13.17 8.62
C ASP A 138 17.17 11.81 7.91
N HIS A 139 16.66 11.86 6.70
CA HIS A 139 16.42 10.69 5.86
C HIS A 139 17.69 9.87 5.58
N SER A 140 18.85 10.53 5.52
CA SER A 140 20.12 9.83 5.30
C SER A 140 20.53 8.94 6.46
N LYS A 141 19.89 9.09 7.62
CA LYS A 141 20.11 8.35 8.86
C LYS A 141 18.94 7.44 9.24
N MET A 142 18.07 7.15 8.29
CA MET A 142 16.94 6.23 8.48
C MET A 142 16.84 5.29 7.30
N ASN A 143 16.61 4.01 7.58
CA ASN A 143 16.20 3.04 6.59
C ASN A 143 14.69 2.85 6.72
N VAL A 144 13.94 3.27 5.72
CA VAL A 144 12.50 3.11 5.65
C VAL A 144 12.15 2.37 4.37
N THR A 145 11.46 1.26 4.53
CA THR A 145 11.07 0.41 3.41
C THR A 145 9.57 0.19 3.40
N ARG A 146 8.91 0.46 2.30
CA ARG A 146 7.46 0.21 2.12
C ARG A 146 7.19 -0.43 0.78
N ARG A 147 6.24 -1.34 0.79
CA ARG A 147 5.63 -1.82 -0.45
C ARG A 147 4.73 -0.74 -1.02
N THR A 148 4.96 -0.41 -2.27
CA THR A 148 4.13 0.52 -3.00
C THR A 148 3.91 -0.02 -4.40
N CYS A 149 2.65 -0.26 -4.77
CA CYS A 149 2.25 -0.46 -6.17
C CYS A 149 3.14 -1.37 -7.03
N GLY A 150 3.60 -2.50 -6.53
CA GLY A 150 4.34 -3.48 -7.33
C GLY A 150 5.85 -3.50 -7.12
N TYR A 151 6.42 -2.61 -6.33
CA TYR A 151 7.82 -2.68 -5.94
C TYR A 151 8.03 -2.36 -4.46
N LEU A 152 9.13 -2.82 -3.93
CA LEU A 152 9.61 -2.45 -2.62
C LEU A 152 10.38 -1.14 -2.76
N GLY A 153 9.79 -0.04 -2.28
CA GLY A 153 10.44 1.27 -2.26
C GLY A 153 11.31 1.44 -1.04
N GLU A 154 12.52 1.90 -1.27
CA GLU A 154 13.42 2.39 -0.23
C GLU A 154 13.48 3.91 -0.32
N ASN A 155 13.54 4.54 0.84
CA ASN A 155 13.60 6.00 0.94
C ASN A 155 12.28 6.68 0.54
N PHE A 156 12.27 7.88 0.09
CA PHE A 156 11.18 8.83 0.26
C PHE A 156 10.32 8.95 -0.99
N TRP A 157 9.03 9.09 -0.77
CA TRP A 157 7.99 9.13 -1.78
C TRP A 157 7.48 10.55 -2.00
N ASN A 158 6.78 10.78 -3.11
CA ASN A 158 6.09 12.05 -3.34
C ASN A 158 5.01 12.30 -2.26
N VAL A 159 4.57 13.55 -2.13
CA VAL A 159 3.61 13.99 -1.09
C VAL A 159 2.34 13.14 -1.06
N GLY A 160 1.78 12.81 -2.23
CA GLY A 160 0.55 12.02 -2.31
C GLY A 160 0.76 10.58 -1.83
N LYS A 161 1.87 9.95 -2.20
CA LYS A 161 2.20 8.60 -1.75
C LYS A 161 2.54 8.59 -0.25
N THR A 162 3.22 9.60 0.26
CA THR A 162 3.47 9.75 1.71
C THR A 162 2.15 9.83 2.49
N LYS A 163 1.18 10.60 2.00
CA LYS A 163 -0.17 10.67 2.60
C LYS A 163 -0.91 9.33 2.55
N GLU A 164 -0.83 8.64 1.43
CA GLU A 164 -1.42 7.31 1.27
C GLU A 164 -0.81 6.32 2.26
N ILE A 165 0.52 6.27 2.39
CA ILE A 165 1.22 5.41 3.35
C ILE A 165 0.84 5.76 4.80
N LYS A 166 0.74 7.07 5.14
CA LYS A 166 0.30 7.53 6.45
C LYS A 166 -1.13 7.07 6.78
N ALA A 167 -1.99 7.02 5.79
CA ALA A 167 -3.39 6.67 5.95
C ALA A 167 -3.66 5.15 6.03
N ARG A 168 -2.66 4.31 5.79
CA ARG A 168 -2.80 2.85 5.80
C ARG A 168 -3.18 2.34 7.17
N VAL A 169 -4.15 1.44 7.22
CA VAL A 169 -4.54 0.71 8.41
C VAL A 169 -4.05 -0.74 8.36
N LEU A 170 -3.87 -1.35 9.52
CA LEU A 170 -3.56 -2.77 9.61
C LEU A 170 -4.80 -3.61 9.29
N HIS A 171 -4.58 -4.72 8.60
CA HIS A 171 -5.61 -5.70 8.25
C HIS A 171 -5.55 -6.88 9.23
N LEU A 172 -6.19 -6.70 10.40
CA LEU A 172 -6.20 -7.66 11.51
C LEU A 172 -7.58 -8.26 11.71
#